data_fc8eae3303fd2e75484a606dc37685a9
#
_entry.id   fc8eae3303fd2e75484a606dc37685a9
#
_cell.length_a   1.000
_cell.length_b   1.000
_cell.length_c   1.000
_cell.angle_alpha   90.00
_cell.angle_beta   90.00
_cell.angle_gamma   90.00
#
_symmetry.space_group_name_H-M   'P 1'
#
loop_
_entity.id
_entity.type
_entity.pdbx_description
1 polymer ?
#
loop_
_entity_poly.entity_id
_entity_poly.type
_entity_poly.pdbx_seq_one_letter_code
_entity_poly.pdbx_strand_id
1 'polypeptide(L)'
;MAAGKGTRMKSARPKVLHRLAGRSLLQHVLQAASGLQAQRTVVITGHGADQVEAALQAPNLVFARQEPQLGTGHAVQQAVPQLHDEGTTLILNGDVPLIEPETLRKLVQACNGQSLALLTVVLPDPSGYGRVIRSGDPVGGTIEGIVEHKDASPQQRRIQEIYTGVMAAPTAQLKRWLAALKNDNAQREYYLTDVVAMAVADQVHVVASHATSETEVLGINSPAQLADLERRYQRRLADALMEAGVRLADPARIDIRGELTCGQDVEIDVNCVFEGKVTLGDNVRIASHCVIRNVNIADDAVIHSFTHIDGEAQGASVGEGSLVGA
;
A
#
# COMPACT_ATOMS: atom_id res chain seq x y z
N MET A 1 -1.79 -9.43 -3.85
CA MET A 1 -1.27 -10.66 -3.20
C MET A 1 -1.30 -10.47 -1.68
N ALA A 2 -1.94 -11.39 -0.92
CA ALA A 2 -2.14 -11.30 0.52
C ALA A 2 -1.97 -12.68 1.23
N ALA A 3 -1.25 -13.62 0.59
CA ALA A 3 -1.15 -15.02 1.03
C ALA A 3 0.01 -15.32 1.99
N GLY A 4 0.94 -14.38 2.19
CA GLY A 4 2.17 -14.59 2.94
C GLY A 4 1.96 -14.83 4.45
N LYS A 5 2.76 -15.73 5.04
CA LYS A 5 2.68 -16.10 6.48
C LYS A 5 3.02 -14.95 7.45
N GLY A 6 3.80 -13.96 7.03
CA GLY A 6 4.14 -12.80 7.86
C GLY A 6 4.84 -13.16 9.19
N THR A 7 5.67 -14.20 9.22
CA THR A 7 6.29 -14.74 10.46
C THR A 7 7.08 -13.71 11.26
N ARG A 8 7.66 -12.70 10.59
CA ARG A 8 8.41 -11.60 11.23
C ARG A 8 7.53 -10.64 12.05
N MET A 9 6.20 -10.66 11.82
CA MET A 9 5.25 -9.88 12.63
C MET A 9 5.05 -10.45 14.03
N LYS A 10 5.38 -11.74 14.24
CA LYS A 10 5.20 -12.46 15.53
C LYS A 10 3.78 -12.28 16.09
N SER A 11 2.77 -12.36 15.23
CA SER A 11 1.36 -12.11 15.55
C SER A 11 0.48 -13.23 15.02
N ALA A 12 -0.59 -13.55 15.74
CA ALA A 12 -1.65 -14.45 15.27
C ALA A 12 -2.54 -13.80 14.19
N ARG A 13 -2.52 -12.46 14.10
CA ARG A 13 -3.25 -11.72 13.06
C ARG A 13 -2.48 -11.82 11.74
N PRO A 14 -3.15 -12.11 10.61
CA PRO A 14 -2.54 -12.04 9.29
C PRO A 14 -1.85 -10.68 9.05
N LYS A 15 -0.66 -10.70 8.46
CA LYS A 15 0.18 -9.51 8.25
C LYS A 15 -0.62 -8.35 7.62
N VAL A 16 -1.38 -8.65 6.60
CA VAL A 16 -2.13 -7.64 5.81
C VAL A 16 -3.32 -7.04 6.56
N LEU A 17 -3.71 -7.60 7.72
CA LEU A 17 -4.76 -7.06 8.59
C LEU A 17 -4.23 -6.20 9.74
N HIS A 18 -2.91 -6.04 9.88
CA HIS A 18 -2.38 -5.02 10.78
C HIS A 18 -2.77 -3.63 10.27
N ARG A 19 -2.95 -2.70 11.20
CA ARG A 19 -3.47 -1.38 10.88
C ARG A 19 -2.36 -0.34 10.80
N LEU A 20 -2.51 0.54 9.84
CA LEU A 20 -1.77 1.78 9.66
C LEU A 20 -2.80 2.90 9.58
N ALA A 21 -2.69 3.91 10.43
CA ALA A 21 -3.65 5.01 10.53
C ALA A 21 -5.12 4.56 10.60
N GLY A 22 -5.40 3.51 11.40
CA GLY A 22 -6.76 3.00 11.62
C GLY A 22 -7.27 1.99 10.59
N ARG A 23 -6.70 1.92 9.37
CA ARG A 23 -7.10 0.98 8.30
C ARG A 23 -6.10 -0.17 8.17
N SER A 24 -6.57 -1.36 7.77
CA SER A 24 -5.64 -2.47 7.51
C SER A 24 -4.74 -2.17 6.31
N LEU A 25 -3.53 -2.77 6.28
CA LEU A 25 -2.59 -2.61 5.17
C LEU A 25 -3.27 -2.92 3.83
N LEU A 26 -4.02 -4.01 3.79
CA LEU A 26 -4.71 -4.43 2.56
C LEU A 26 -5.83 -3.45 2.16
N GLN A 27 -6.54 -2.85 3.12
CA GLN A 27 -7.55 -1.82 2.80
C GLN A 27 -6.92 -0.57 2.15
N HIS A 28 -5.72 -0.16 2.58
CA HIS A 28 -4.99 0.92 1.91
C HIS A 28 -4.68 0.59 0.45
N VAL A 29 -4.16 -0.62 0.19
CA VAL A 29 -3.86 -1.07 -1.19
C VAL A 29 -5.11 -1.15 -2.04
N LEU A 30 -6.20 -1.71 -1.51
CA LEU A 30 -7.48 -1.80 -2.23
C LEU A 30 -8.06 -0.40 -2.52
N GLN A 31 -7.93 0.53 -1.61
CA GLN A 31 -8.37 1.92 -1.82
C GLN A 31 -7.52 2.61 -2.90
N ALA A 32 -6.20 2.45 -2.90
CA ALA A 32 -5.36 2.99 -3.96
C ALA A 32 -5.73 2.41 -5.34
N ALA A 33 -6.05 1.12 -5.40
CA ALA A 33 -6.45 0.45 -6.63
C ALA A 33 -7.87 0.80 -7.10
N SER A 34 -8.78 1.19 -6.20
CA SER A 34 -10.19 1.48 -6.54
C SER A 34 -10.34 2.64 -7.54
N GLY A 35 -9.43 3.62 -7.50
CA GLY A 35 -9.38 4.74 -8.44
C GLY A 35 -9.03 4.37 -9.88
N LEU A 36 -8.62 3.12 -10.14
CA LEU A 36 -8.32 2.60 -11.49
C LEU A 36 -9.54 2.02 -12.21
N GLN A 37 -10.68 1.93 -11.54
CA GLN A 37 -11.93 1.37 -12.10
C GLN A 37 -11.75 -0.04 -12.71
N ALA A 38 -10.98 -0.90 -12.04
CA ALA A 38 -10.78 -2.26 -12.50
C ALA A 38 -12.11 -3.03 -12.57
N GLN A 39 -12.30 -3.79 -13.63
CA GLN A 39 -13.51 -4.64 -13.82
C GLN A 39 -13.63 -5.69 -12.71
N ARG A 40 -12.50 -6.18 -12.21
CA ARG A 40 -12.43 -7.18 -11.15
C ARG A 40 -11.18 -6.98 -10.30
N THR A 41 -11.33 -7.12 -8.99
CA THR A 41 -10.21 -7.18 -8.04
C THR A 41 -10.15 -8.57 -7.43
N VAL A 42 -9.01 -9.26 -7.60
CA VAL A 42 -8.78 -10.59 -7.03
C VAL A 42 -7.82 -10.46 -5.85
N VAL A 43 -8.26 -10.80 -4.65
CA VAL A 43 -7.39 -10.90 -3.47
C VAL A 43 -6.92 -12.33 -3.33
N ILE A 44 -5.62 -12.53 -3.47
CA ILE A 44 -5.02 -13.85 -3.29
C ILE A 44 -4.70 -14.02 -1.81
N THR A 45 -5.46 -14.90 -1.15
CA THR A 45 -5.34 -15.23 0.27
C THR A 45 -4.59 -16.54 0.49
N GLY A 46 -4.12 -16.78 1.69
CA GLY A 46 -3.40 -18.01 2.04
C GLY A 46 -3.37 -18.19 3.54
N HIS A 47 -2.28 -17.85 4.22
CA HIS A 47 -2.25 -17.91 5.68
C HIS A 47 -3.30 -16.99 6.31
N GLY A 48 -4.22 -17.55 7.12
CA GLY A 48 -5.32 -16.81 7.74
C GLY A 48 -6.38 -16.33 6.73
N ALA A 49 -6.60 -17.07 5.63
CA ALA A 49 -7.53 -16.72 4.56
C ALA A 49 -8.91 -16.34 5.09
N ASP A 50 -9.49 -17.16 6.00
CA ASP A 50 -10.82 -16.90 6.55
C ASP A 50 -10.91 -15.54 7.27
N GLN A 51 -9.87 -15.16 8.00
CA GLN A 51 -9.81 -13.85 8.67
C GLN A 51 -9.72 -12.70 7.66
N VAL A 52 -8.91 -12.87 6.60
CA VAL A 52 -8.75 -11.84 5.56
C VAL A 52 -10.05 -11.67 4.78
N GLU A 53 -10.68 -12.76 4.37
CA GLU A 53 -11.92 -12.77 3.60
C GLU A 53 -13.09 -12.20 4.42
N ALA A 54 -13.19 -12.54 5.71
CA ALA A 54 -14.21 -11.99 6.61
C ALA A 54 -14.02 -10.48 6.88
N ALA A 55 -12.78 -9.98 6.87
CA ALA A 55 -12.48 -8.58 7.14
C ALA A 55 -12.69 -7.65 5.94
N LEU A 56 -12.90 -8.19 4.73
CA LEU A 56 -12.96 -7.43 3.50
C LEU A 56 -14.25 -7.71 2.75
N GLN A 57 -15.03 -6.67 2.53
CA GLN A 57 -16.22 -6.71 1.68
C GLN A 57 -16.21 -5.49 0.76
N ALA A 58 -16.23 -5.71 -0.55
CA ALA A 58 -16.35 -4.66 -1.54
C ALA A 58 -17.00 -5.21 -2.82
N PRO A 59 -17.73 -4.37 -3.57
CA PRO A 59 -18.21 -4.75 -4.89
C PRO A 59 -17.05 -5.18 -5.80
N ASN A 60 -17.25 -6.18 -6.64
CA ASN A 60 -16.25 -6.70 -7.59
C ASN A 60 -14.99 -7.32 -6.93
N LEU A 61 -15.00 -7.57 -5.64
CA LEU A 61 -13.94 -8.25 -4.93
C LEU A 61 -14.19 -9.75 -4.94
N VAL A 62 -13.21 -10.51 -5.42
CA VAL A 62 -13.22 -11.98 -5.38
C VAL A 62 -11.96 -12.49 -4.70
N PHE A 63 -12.02 -13.69 -4.16
CA PHE A 63 -10.88 -14.30 -3.47
C PHE A 63 -10.39 -15.52 -4.24
N ALA A 64 -9.06 -15.71 -4.23
CA ALA A 64 -8.39 -16.90 -4.71
C ALA A 64 -7.44 -17.39 -3.62
N ARG A 65 -7.57 -18.64 -3.19
CA ARG A 65 -6.74 -19.20 -2.12
C ARG A 65 -5.49 -19.84 -2.68
N GLN A 66 -4.35 -19.49 -2.11
CA GLN A 66 -3.07 -20.12 -2.37
C GLN A 66 -2.77 -21.15 -1.29
N GLU A 67 -2.82 -22.43 -1.64
CA GLU A 67 -2.50 -23.54 -0.73
C GLU A 67 -1.86 -24.70 -1.53
N PRO A 68 -0.62 -25.14 -1.18
CA PRO A 68 0.32 -24.49 -0.23
C PRO A 68 0.93 -23.20 -0.81
N GLN A 69 1.64 -22.42 0.03
CA GLN A 69 2.37 -21.21 -0.41
C GLN A 69 3.70 -21.62 -1.05
N LEU A 70 3.76 -21.64 -2.38
CA LEU A 70 4.92 -22.05 -3.18
C LEU A 70 5.56 -20.89 -3.95
N GLY A 71 5.48 -19.66 -3.43
CA GLY A 71 6.09 -18.48 -4.03
C GLY A 71 5.09 -17.51 -4.64
N THR A 72 5.59 -16.35 -5.08
CA THR A 72 4.80 -15.23 -5.60
C THR A 72 4.14 -15.53 -6.95
N GLY A 73 4.83 -16.26 -7.82
CA GLY A 73 4.26 -16.72 -9.09
C GLY A 73 3.12 -17.71 -8.87
N HIS A 74 3.30 -18.68 -7.95
CA HIS A 74 2.23 -19.60 -7.58
C HIS A 74 1.01 -18.88 -6.99
N ALA A 75 1.22 -17.79 -6.25
CA ALA A 75 0.11 -16.98 -5.76
C ALA A 75 -0.72 -16.41 -6.93
N VAL A 76 -0.07 -15.80 -7.91
CA VAL A 76 -0.77 -15.20 -9.07
C VAL A 76 -1.41 -16.27 -9.95
N GLN A 77 -0.82 -17.47 -10.06
CA GLN A 77 -1.45 -18.61 -10.77
C GLN A 77 -2.85 -18.94 -10.20
N GLN A 78 -3.07 -18.80 -8.88
CA GLN A 78 -4.39 -19.05 -8.29
C GLN A 78 -5.45 -18.05 -8.76
N ALA A 79 -5.04 -16.86 -9.18
CA ALA A 79 -5.95 -15.84 -9.69
C ALA A 79 -6.31 -16.03 -11.16
N VAL A 80 -5.55 -16.83 -11.91
CA VAL A 80 -5.72 -17.01 -13.38
C VAL A 80 -7.16 -17.35 -13.80
N PRO A 81 -7.91 -18.24 -13.11
CA PRO A 81 -9.30 -18.53 -13.47
C PRO A 81 -10.25 -17.32 -13.35
N GLN A 82 -9.85 -16.30 -12.62
CA GLN A 82 -10.62 -15.08 -12.38
C GLN A 82 -10.22 -13.94 -13.34
N LEU A 83 -9.14 -14.08 -14.09
CA LEU A 83 -8.66 -13.07 -15.03
C LEU A 83 -9.38 -13.19 -16.38
N HIS A 84 -9.70 -12.05 -16.99
CA HIS A 84 -10.16 -12.01 -18.37
C HIS A 84 -9.05 -12.47 -19.33
N ASP A 85 -9.38 -12.70 -20.60
CA ASP A 85 -8.38 -13.13 -21.58
C ASP A 85 -7.65 -11.95 -22.22
N GLU A 86 -8.21 -10.75 -22.11
CA GLU A 86 -7.68 -9.52 -22.70
C GLU A 86 -7.47 -8.44 -21.63
N GLY A 87 -6.76 -7.39 -22.01
CA GLY A 87 -6.53 -6.21 -21.18
C GLY A 87 -5.25 -6.26 -20.39
N THR A 88 -5.21 -5.48 -19.31
CA THR A 88 -4.05 -5.35 -18.41
C THR A 88 -4.37 -5.93 -17.04
N THR A 89 -3.48 -6.78 -16.55
CA THR A 89 -3.49 -7.26 -15.16
C THR A 89 -2.48 -6.48 -14.34
N LEU A 90 -2.95 -5.75 -13.34
CA LEU A 90 -2.10 -5.07 -12.35
C LEU A 90 -1.92 -5.98 -11.13
N ILE A 91 -0.68 -6.22 -10.73
CA ILE A 91 -0.31 -7.06 -9.59
C ILE A 91 0.24 -6.17 -8.48
N LEU A 92 -0.38 -6.26 -7.29
CA LEU A 92 -0.04 -5.47 -6.10
C LEU A 92 0.28 -6.38 -4.92
N ASN A 93 1.13 -5.88 -4.01
CA ASN A 93 1.42 -6.49 -2.73
C ASN A 93 0.52 -5.90 -1.63
N GLY A 94 -0.17 -6.74 -0.89
CA GLY A 94 -1.10 -6.32 0.17
C GLY A 94 -0.42 -5.75 1.42
N ASP A 95 0.91 -5.75 1.46
CA ASP A 95 1.74 -5.21 2.54
C ASP A 95 2.51 -3.93 2.15
N VAL A 96 2.19 -3.33 1.00
CA VAL A 96 2.71 -2.04 0.52
C VAL A 96 1.58 -0.99 0.58
N PRO A 97 1.20 -0.51 1.78
CA PRO A 97 -0.05 0.22 1.99
C PRO A 97 -0.05 1.66 1.45
N LEU A 98 1.11 2.26 1.22
CA LEU A 98 1.21 3.67 0.84
C LEU A 98 1.40 3.90 -0.65
N ILE A 99 1.17 2.87 -1.46
CA ILE A 99 1.23 2.99 -2.93
C ILE A 99 0.24 4.05 -3.43
N GLU A 100 0.72 4.95 -4.28
CA GLU A 100 -0.06 6.09 -4.75
C GLU A 100 -0.94 5.71 -5.96
N PRO A 101 -2.22 6.15 -6.00
CA PRO A 101 -3.10 5.90 -7.15
C PRO A 101 -2.53 6.42 -8.48
N GLU A 102 -1.84 7.56 -8.45
CA GLU A 102 -1.23 8.14 -9.63
C GLU A 102 -0.07 7.29 -10.18
N THR A 103 0.76 6.74 -9.29
CA THR A 103 1.83 5.79 -9.64
C THR A 103 1.25 4.53 -10.30
N LEU A 104 0.16 4.00 -9.75
CA LEU A 104 -0.52 2.85 -10.35
C LEU A 104 -1.12 3.18 -11.72
N ARG A 105 -1.69 4.37 -11.90
CA ARG A 105 -2.25 4.82 -13.17
C ARG A 105 -1.15 4.92 -14.25
N LYS A 106 -0.02 5.53 -13.92
CA LYS A 106 1.15 5.61 -14.82
C LYS A 106 1.67 4.23 -15.20
N LEU A 107 1.73 3.31 -14.24
CA LEU A 107 2.18 1.93 -14.49
C LEU A 107 1.25 1.19 -15.47
N VAL A 108 -0.08 1.30 -15.29
CA VAL A 108 -1.07 0.71 -16.19
C VAL A 108 -1.00 1.34 -17.59
N GLN A 109 -0.80 2.66 -17.69
CA GLN A 109 -0.61 3.37 -18.95
C GLN A 109 0.69 2.92 -19.66
N ALA A 110 1.79 2.73 -18.92
CA ALA A 110 3.04 2.23 -19.49
C ALA A 110 2.91 0.81 -20.03
N CYS A 111 2.10 -0.04 -19.42
CA CYS A 111 1.77 -1.37 -19.92
C CYS A 111 0.96 -1.31 -21.23
N ASN A 112 -0.07 -0.46 -21.27
CA ASN A 112 -0.95 -0.24 -22.42
C ASN A 112 -1.45 -1.55 -23.08
N GLY A 113 -1.61 -2.62 -22.29
CA GLY A 113 -2.03 -3.94 -22.78
C GLY A 113 -1.03 -4.66 -23.73
N GLN A 114 0.17 -4.10 -23.93
CA GLN A 114 1.18 -4.61 -24.87
C GLN A 114 2.55 -4.84 -24.24
N SER A 115 2.94 -4.01 -23.29
CA SER A 115 4.25 -4.06 -22.60
C SER A 115 4.11 -4.64 -21.20
N LEU A 116 5.18 -5.25 -20.70
CA LEU A 116 5.32 -5.56 -19.28
C LEU A 116 5.89 -4.33 -18.57
N ALA A 117 5.11 -3.70 -17.70
CA ALA A 117 5.54 -2.52 -16.94
C ALA A 117 5.87 -2.91 -15.49
N LEU A 118 7.06 -2.54 -15.03
CA LEU A 118 7.57 -2.81 -13.69
C LEU A 118 7.63 -1.50 -12.90
N LEU A 119 7.14 -1.51 -11.68
CA LEU A 119 7.40 -0.41 -10.76
C LEU A 119 8.76 -0.62 -10.10
N THR A 120 9.68 0.33 -10.29
CA THR A 120 11.04 0.28 -9.77
C THR A 120 11.35 1.49 -8.90
N VAL A 121 12.35 1.38 -8.06
CA VAL A 121 12.91 2.47 -7.27
C VAL A 121 14.40 2.23 -7.04
N VAL A 122 15.16 3.29 -6.88
CA VAL A 122 16.58 3.23 -6.50
C VAL A 122 16.66 3.41 -4.98
N LEU A 123 17.19 2.41 -4.28
CA LEU A 123 17.35 2.43 -2.83
C LEU A 123 18.82 2.49 -2.43
N PRO A 124 19.20 3.30 -1.42
CA PRO A 124 20.55 3.27 -0.85
C PRO A 124 20.93 1.89 -0.31
N ASP A 125 19.98 1.21 0.37
CA ASP A 125 20.10 -0.18 0.80
C ASP A 125 19.04 -1.05 0.10
N PRO A 126 19.42 -1.76 -0.98
CA PRO A 126 18.50 -2.61 -1.72
C PRO A 126 18.34 -4.02 -1.13
N SER A 127 18.83 -4.29 0.07
CA SER A 127 18.84 -5.62 0.70
C SER A 127 17.44 -6.25 0.78
N GLY A 128 17.35 -7.52 0.36
CA GLY A 128 16.11 -8.28 0.41
C GLY A 128 15.16 -8.10 -0.78
N TYR A 129 15.45 -7.18 -1.71
CA TYR A 129 14.64 -6.96 -2.92
C TYR A 129 15.24 -7.64 -4.15
N GLY A 130 14.43 -7.89 -5.16
CA GLY A 130 14.87 -8.30 -6.50
C GLY A 130 15.56 -7.13 -7.22
N ARG A 131 16.69 -7.42 -7.88
CA ARG A 131 17.49 -6.44 -8.62
C ARG A 131 17.04 -6.38 -10.07
N VAL A 132 16.86 -5.19 -10.61
CA VAL A 132 16.58 -4.99 -12.03
C VAL A 132 17.88 -5.11 -12.81
N ILE A 133 17.96 -6.09 -13.70
CA ILE A 133 19.14 -6.33 -14.54
C ILE A 133 18.91 -5.63 -15.87
N ARG A 134 19.87 -4.78 -16.26
CA ARG A 134 19.84 -4.05 -17.52
C ARG A 134 21.05 -4.38 -18.38
N SER A 135 20.86 -4.38 -19.71
CA SER A 135 21.96 -4.40 -20.67
C SER A 135 22.50 -3.00 -20.91
N GLY A 136 23.80 -2.87 -21.05
CA GLY A 136 24.46 -1.59 -21.37
C GLY A 136 24.49 -0.61 -20.20
N ASP A 137 23.78 0.50 -20.32
CA ASP A 137 23.72 1.55 -19.28
C ASP A 137 22.91 1.08 -18.06
N PRO A 138 23.45 1.18 -16.83
CA PRO A 138 22.75 0.81 -15.60
C PRO A 138 21.45 1.59 -15.35
N VAL A 139 21.29 2.79 -15.93
CA VAL A 139 20.14 3.69 -15.71
C VAL A 139 19.17 3.69 -16.90
N GLY A 140 19.69 3.62 -18.13
CA GLY A 140 18.90 3.75 -19.38
C GLY A 140 18.85 2.49 -20.24
N GLY A 141 19.59 1.43 -19.87
CA GLY A 141 19.66 0.19 -20.64
C GLY A 141 18.35 -0.61 -20.64
N THR A 142 18.23 -1.53 -21.61
CA THR A 142 17.09 -2.41 -21.73
C THR A 142 17.01 -3.39 -20.54
N ILE A 143 15.84 -3.59 -19.96
CA ILE A 143 15.64 -4.55 -18.89
C ILE A 143 15.72 -5.97 -19.47
N GLU A 144 16.61 -6.79 -18.90
CA GLU A 144 16.81 -8.19 -19.30
C GLU A 144 16.14 -9.16 -18.32
N GLY A 145 15.95 -8.76 -17.07
CA GLY A 145 15.37 -9.62 -16.06
C GLY A 145 15.38 -9.00 -14.67
N ILE A 146 14.90 -9.79 -13.72
CA ILE A 146 15.02 -9.50 -12.28
C ILE A 146 15.71 -10.69 -11.64
N VAL A 147 16.68 -10.43 -10.76
CA VAL A 147 17.33 -11.46 -9.96
C VAL A 147 16.97 -11.25 -8.49
N GLU A 148 16.37 -12.27 -7.88
CA GLU A 148 16.02 -12.23 -6.46
C GLU A 148 17.27 -12.14 -5.57
N HIS A 149 17.16 -11.48 -4.42
CA HIS A 149 18.30 -11.22 -3.53
C HIS A 149 19.09 -12.49 -3.17
N LYS A 150 18.42 -13.62 -2.98
CA LYS A 150 19.05 -14.88 -2.59
C LYS A 150 19.84 -15.54 -3.73
N ASP A 151 19.40 -15.33 -4.97
CA ASP A 151 20.02 -15.88 -6.17
C ASP A 151 21.05 -14.91 -6.79
N ALA A 152 21.10 -13.65 -6.32
CA ALA A 152 21.96 -12.61 -6.85
C ALA A 152 23.43 -12.84 -6.51
N SER A 153 24.31 -12.70 -7.52
CA SER A 153 25.77 -12.68 -7.35
C SER A 153 26.21 -11.46 -6.52
N PRO A 154 27.44 -11.44 -5.98
CA PRO A 154 27.98 -10.29 -5.27
C PRO A 154 27.96 -8.98 -6.09
N GLN A 155 28.13 -9.07 -7.42
CA GLN A 155 28.07 -7.92 -8.32
C GLN A 155 26.63 -7.44 -8.47
N GLN A 156 25.67 -8.33 -8.70
CA GLN A 156 24.26 -8.01 -8.84
C GLN A 156 23.66 -7.42 -7.55
N ARG A 157 24.13 -7.85 -6.37
CA ARG A 157 23.70 -7.29 -5.07
C ARG A 157 24.05 -5.82 -4.90
N ARG A 158 25.01 -5.27 -5.66
CA ARG A 158 25.39 -3.85 -5.63
C ARG A 158 24.45 -2.96 -6.45
N ILE A 159 23.63 -3.54 -7.31
CA ILE A 159 22.62 -2.81 -8.07
C ILE A 159 21.61 -2.22 -7.09
N GLN A 160 21.39 -0.91 -7.17
CA GLN A 160 20.49 -0.18 -6.28
C GLN A 160 19.06 -0.07 -6.85
N GLU A 161 18.88 -0.25 -8.16
CA GLU A 161 17.54 -0.30 -8.74
C GLU A 161 16.89 -1.64 -8.40
N ILE A 162 15.76 -1.55 -7.67
CA ILE A 162 15.01 -2.72 -7.23
C ILE A 162 13.63 -2.79 -7.89
N TYR A 163 13.13 -4.00 -8.01
CA TYR A 163 11.73 -4.27 -8.29
C TYR A 163 10.90 -4.23 -7.00
N THR A 164 9.86 -3.42 -7.00
CA THR A 164 9.04 -3.18 -5.80
C THR A 164 8.03 -4.29 -5.49
N GLY A 165 7.89 -5.27 -6.40
CA GLY A 165 6.85 -6.29 -6.33
C GLY A 165 5.54 -5.88 -7.02
N VAL A 166 5.50 -4.70 -7.65
CA VAL A 166 4.32 -4.18 -8.35
C VAL A 166 4.58 -4.17 -9.85
N MET A 167 3.68 -4.77 -10.64
CA MET A 167 3.79 -4.79 -12.10
C MET A 167 2.42 -4.74 -12.78
N ALA A 168 2.41 -4.25 -14.01
CA ALA A 168 1.27 -4.34 -14.92
C ALA A 168 1.69 -5.15 -16.17
N ALA A 169 0.89 -6.13 -16.53
CA ALA A 169 1.18 -7.04 -17.64
C ALA A 169 -0.01 -7.21 -18.58
N PRO A 170 0.22 -7.43 -19.89
CA PRO A 170 -0.82 -7.87 -20.79
C PRO A 170 -1.36 -9.22 -20.31
N THR A 171 -2.67 -9.31 -20.09
CA THR A 171 -3.27 -10.46 -19.39
C THR A 171 -3.06 -11.79 -20.12
N ALA A 172 -3.21 -11.83 -21.43
CA ALA A 172 -3.02 -13.04 -22.23
C ALA A 172 -1.59 -13.57 -22.11
N GLN A 173 -0.59 -12.70 -22.24
CA GLN A 173 0.82 -13.07 -22.10
C GLN A 173 1.14 -13.50 -20.68
N LEU A 174 0.66 -12.76 -19.68
CA LEU A 174 0.85 -13.10 -18.27
C LEU A 174 0.36 -14.53 -17.96
N LYS A 175 -0.82 -14.91 -18.44
CA LYS A 175 -1.37 -16.27 -18.27
C LYS A 175 -0.42 -17.34 -18.83
N ARG A 176 0.14 -17.11 -20.02
CA ARG A 176 1.11 -18.04 -20.64
C ARG A 176 2.40 -18.14 -19.83
N TRP A 177 2.96 -17.01 -19.40
CA TRP A 177 4.18 -17.00 -18.60
C TRP A 177 3.97 -17.67 -17.26
N LEU A 178 2.87 -17.40 -16.57
CA LEU A 178 2.53 -18.04 -15.30
C LEU A 178 2.43 -19.56 -15.43
N ALA A 179 1.84 -20.08 -16.53
CA ALA A 179 1.75 -21.52 -16.79
C ALA A 179 3.11 -22.18 -17.05
N ALA A 180 4.11 -21.41 -17.50
CA ALA A 180 5.46 -21.89 -17.83
C ALA A 180 6.48 -21.70 -16.68
N LEU A 181 6.09 -21.09 -15.54
CA LEU A 181 6.97 -20.87 -14.40
C LEU A 181 7.56 -22.20 -13.88
N LYS A 182 8.82 -22.13 -13.46
CA LYS A 182 9.53 -23.22 -12.81
C LYS A 182 9.93 -22.82 -11.38
N ASN A 183 10.37 -23.79 -10.59
CA ASN A 183 10.85 -23.56 -9.23
C ASN A 183 12.33 -24.00 -9.04
N ASP A 184 13.11 -23.93 -10.11
CA ASP A 184 14.52 -24.30 -10.15
C ASP A 184 15.40 -23.13 -9.64
N ASN A 185 15.21 -22.73 -8.38
CA ASN A 185 15.90 -21.61 -7.74
C ASN A 185 16.26 -21.94 -6.27
N ALA A 186 16.99 -21.04 -5.61
CA ALA A 186 17.50 -21.23 -4.24
C ALA A 186 16.40 -21.52 -3.20
N GLN A 187 15.19 -21.06 -3.42
CA GLN A 187 14.06 -21.26 -2.50
C GLN A 187 13.13 -22.40 -2.90
N ARG A 188 13.28 -22.96 -4.11
CA ARG A 188 12.35 -23.92 -4.72
C ARG A 188 10.92 -23.38 -4.80
N GLU A 189 10.79 -22.10 -5.11
CA GLU A 189 9.53 -21.38 -5.23
C GLU A 189 9.29 -20.93 -6.68
N TYR A 190 8.04 -20.80 -7.07
CA TYR A 190 7.67 -20.17 -8.35
C TYR A 190 7.78 -18.65 -8.18
N TYR A 191 8.84 -18.06 -8.73
CA TYR A 191 9.05 -16.62 -8.67
C TYR A 191 8.24 -15.90 -9.72
N LEU A 192 7.46 -14.89 -9.30
CA LEU A 192 6.76 -14.03 -10.26
C LEU A 192 7.72 -13.23 -11.13
N THR A 193 8.90 -12.91 -10.59
CA THR A 193 9.95 -12.16 -11.27
C THR A 193 10.50 -12.85 -12.52
N ASP A 194 10.36 -14.18 -12.62
CA ASP A 194 10.79 -14.93 -13.82
C ASP A 194 9.97 -14.59 -15.08
N VAL A 195 8.74 -14.04 -14.93
CA VAL A 195 7.94 -13.58 -16.07
C VAL A 195 8.64 -12.46 -16.86
N VAL A 196 9.56 -11.72 -16.22
CA VAL A 196 10.30 -10.65 -16.88
C VAL A 196 11.25 -11.20 -17.93
N ALA A 197 12.03 -12.23 -17.59
CA ALA A 197 12.90 -12.91 -18.53
C ALA A 197 12.10 -13.60 -19.66
N MET A 198 10.91 -14.14 -19.35
CA MET A 198 10.01 -14.72 -20.34
C MET A 198 9.46 -13.66 -21.30
N ALA A 199 9.10 -12.47 -20.80
CA ALA A 199 8.66 -11.34 -21.62
C ALA A 199 9.76 -10.90 -22.59
N VAL A 200 11.00 -10.81 -22.12
CA VAL A 200 12.17 -10.49 -22.95
C VAL A 200 12.37 -11.56 -24.03
N ALA A 201 12.29 -12.84 -23.69
CA ALA A 201 12.41 -13.95 -24.64
C ALA A 201 11.30 -13.95 -25.71
N ASP A 202 10.08 -13.55 -25.34
CA ASP A 202 8.93 -13.39 -26.24
C ASP A 202 8.97 -12.06 -27.03
N GLN A 203 10.03 -11.27 -26.90
CA GLN A 203 10.18 -9.93 -27.51
C GLN A 203 9.07 -8.94 -27.10
N VAL A 204 8.45 -9.14 -25.95
CA VAL A 204 7.54 -8.17 -25.34
C VAL A 204 8.38 -7.09 -24.66
N HIS A 205 8.05 -5.83 -24.97
CA HIS A 205 8.80 -4.70 -24.41
C HIS A 205 8.60 -4.63 -22.89
N VAL A 206 9.71 -4.56 -22.16
CA VAL A 206 9.71 -4.40 -20.69
C VAL A 206 10.09 -2.97 -20.36
N VAL A 207 9.21 -2.26 -19.65
CA VAL A 207 9.40 -0.86 -19.29
C VAL A 207 9.47 -0.70 -17.77
N ALA A 208 10.32 0.21 -17.29
CA ALA A 208 10.33 0.65 -15.90
C ALA A 208 9.48 1.91 -15.74
N SER A 209 8.63 1.90 -14.73
CA SER A 209 7.98 3.08 -14.18
C SER A 209 8.56 3.33 -12.80
N HIS A 210 9.04 4.53 -12.52
CA HIS A 210 9.68 4.82 -11.25
C HIS A 210 8.67 5.32 -10.24
N ALA A 211 8.79 4.82 -9.00
CA ALA A 211 8.03 5.33 -7.87
C ALA A 211 8.40 6.80 -7.59
N THR A 212 7.45 7.60 -7.13
CA THR A 212 7.67 9.03 -6.82
C THR A 212 8.45 9.21 -5.52
N SER A 213 8.37 8.24 -4.61
CA SER A 213 9.13 8.22 -3.37
C SER A 213 9.43 6.79 -2.91
N GLU A 214 10.48 6.62 -2.12
CA GLU A 214 10.77 5.34 -1.48
C GLU A 214 9.64 4.91 -0.54
N THR A 215 9.03 5.86 0.17
CA THR A 215 8.00 5.60 1.18
C THR A 215 6.77 4.90 0.59
N GLU A 216 6.38 5.23 -0.64
CA GLU A 216 5.19 4.63 -1.26
C GLU A 216 5.34 3.13 -1.59
N VAL A 217 6.57 2.64 -1.72
CA VAL A 217 6.86 1.25 -2.09
C VAL A 217 7.39 0.39 -0.94
N LEU A 218 7.48 0.96 0.26
CA LEU A 218 7.93 0.22 1.43
C LEU A 218 6.93 -0.86 1.85
N GLY A 219 7.41 -2.09 1.90
CA GLY A 219 6.66 -3.24 2.41
C GLY A 219 6.83 -3.41 3.92
N ILE A 220 5.74 -3.71 4.61
CA ILE A 220 5.73 -3.94 6.07
C ILE A 220 5.90 -5.44 6.33
N ASN A 221 6.96 -5.79 7.05
CA ASN A 221 7.26 -7.18 7.41
C ASN A 221 7.51 -7.38 8.91
N SER A 222 7.63 -6.31 9.69
CA SER A 222 7.86 -6.36 11.13
C SER A 222 7.11 -5.23 11.86
N PRO A 223 6.88 -5.36 13.19
CA PRO A 223 6.30 -4.28 13.98
C PRO A 223 7.12 -2.98 13.94
N ALA A 224 8.44 -3.07 13.85
CA ALA A 224 9.31 -1.89 13.74
C ALA A 224 9.10 -1.16 12.41
N GLN A 225 9.00 -1.88 11.30
CA GLN A 225 8.68 -1.29 9.99
C GLN A 225 7.27 -0.69 9.97
N LEU A 226 6.30 -1.32 10.63
CA LEU A 226 4.97 -0.76 10.77
C LEU A 226 4.99 0.58 11.52
N ALA A 227 5.70 0.64 12.65
CA ALA A 227 5.81 1.86 13.45
C ALA A 227 6.53 3.00 12.70
N ASP A 228 7.61 2.69 11.96
CA ASP A 228 8.31 3.68 11.13
C ASP A 228 7.37 4.23 10.02
N LEU A 229 6.69 3.33 9.31
CA LEU A 229 5.79 3.74 8.22
C LEU A 229 4.57 4.50 8.75
N GLU A 230 4.06 4.16 9.95
CA GLU A 230 3.03 4.94 10.66
C GLU A 230 3.47 6.39 10.86
N ARG A 231 4.68 6.61 11.39
CA ARG A 231 5.19 7.98 11.62
C ARG A 231 5.37 8.77 10.33
N ARG A 232 5.86 8.15 9.26
CA ARG A 232 5.98 8.79 7.95
C ARG A 232 4.61 9.16 7.38
N TYR A 233 3.63 8.28 7.52
CA TYR A 233 2.27 8.53 7.06
C TYR A 233 1.58 9.64 7.85
N GLN A 234 1.68 9.62 9.19
CA GLN A 234 1.15 10.68 10.06
C GLN A 234 1.80 12.03 9.75
N ARG A 235 3.11 12.06 9.50
CA ARG A 235 3.79 13.28 9.08
C ARG A 235 3.21 13.83 7.76
N ARG A 236 2.99 12.98 6.77
CA ARG A 236 2.36 13.37 5.50
C ARG A 236 0.96 13.96 5.68
N LEU A 237 0.14 13.35 6.55
CA LEU A 237 -1.18 13.86 6.88
C LEU A 237 -1.12 15.23 7.57
N ALA A 238 -0.20 15.39 8.52
CA ALA A 238 0.01 16.65 9.21
C ALA A 238 0.50 17.76 8.26
N ASP A 239 1.43 17.45 7.36
CA ASP A 239 1.92 18.40 6.35
C ASP A 239 0.76 18.87 5.44
N ALA A 240 -0.09 17.94 4.97
CA ALA A 240 -1.27 18.28 4.16
C ALA A 240 -2.27 19.17 4.91
N LEU A 241 -2.50 18.95 6.21
CA LEU A 241 -3.32 19.84 7.04
C LEU A 241 -2.71 21.24 7.15
N MET A 242 -1.41 21.35 7.36
CA MET A 242 -0.72 22.65 7.45
C MET A 242 -0.75 23.39 6.10
N GLU A 243 -0.57 22.70 5.00
CA GLU A 243 -0.72 23.27 3.64
C GLU A 243 -2.14 23.76 3.38
N ALA A 244 -3.15 23.10 3.98
CA ALA A 244 -4.55 23.54 3.93
C ALA A 244 -4.89 24.68 4.92
N GLY A 245 -3.92 25.16 5.70
CA GLY A 245 -4.09 26.30 6.62
C GLY A 245 -4.37 25.93 8.08
N VAL A 246 -4.37 24.65 8.45
CA VAL A 246 -4.53 24.23 9.84
C VAL A 246 -3.25 24.53 10.64
N ARG A 247 -3.38 25.15 11.79
CA ARG A 247 -2.28 25.40 12.71
C ARG A 247 -2.08 24.21 13.64
N LEU A 248 -0.99 23.46 13.46
CA LEU A 248 -0.55 22.40 14.36
C LEU A 248 0.54 22.93 15.31
N ALA A 249 0.38 22.73 16.62
CA ALA A 249 1.42 23.11 17.58
C ALA A 249 2.70 22.25 17.41
N ASP A 250 2.55 20.98 17.10
CA ASP A 250 3.65 20.06 16.76
C ASP A 250 3.15 18.98 15.81
N PRO A 251 3.58 18.99 14.54
CA PRO A 251 3.13 18.01 13.55
C PRO A 251 3.61 16.57 13.82
N ALA A 252 4.56 16.37 14.74
CA ALA A 252 4.98 15.03 15.15
C ALA A 252 4.09 14.44 16.27
N ARG A 253 3.20 15.24 16.85
CA ARG A 253 2.40 14.89 18.03
C ARG A 253 0.89 14.92 17.77
N ILE A 254 0.50 14.54 16.56
CA ILE A 254 -0.89 14.34 16.14
C ILE A 254 -1.01 12.95 15.52
N ASP A 255 -2.08 12.24 15.82
CA ASP A 255 -2.41 10.96 15.20
C ASP A 255 -3.79 11.01 14.54
N ILE A 256 -3.83 10.76 13.24
CA ILE A 256 -5.06 10.68 12.46
C ILE A 256 -5.27 9.20 12.07
N ARG A 257 -6.31 8.58 12.64
CA ARG A 257 -6.65 7.16 12.45
C ARG A 257 -8.00 7.04 11.73
N GLY A 258 -8.08 7.65 10.56
CA GLY A 258 -9.29 7.73 9.74
C GLY A 258 -9.27 8.93 8.83
N GLU A 259 -10.33 9.73 8.85
CA GLU A 259 -10.50 10.92 8.04
C GLU A 259 -10.68 12.15 8.95
N LEU A 260 -9.82 13.15 8.77
CA LEU A 260 -9.95 14.45 9.42
C LEU A 260 -10.11 15.52 8.35
N THR A 261 -11.21 16.25 8.41
CA THR A 261 -11.49 17.41 7.55
C THR A 261 -11.59 18.64 8.43
N CYS A 262 -10.93 19.73 8.05
CA CYS A 262 -10.90 20.97 8.80
C CYS A 262 -11.37 22.13 7.93
N GLY A 263 -12.12 23.06 8.54
CA GLY A 263 -12.42 24.37 8.00
C GLY A 263 -11.23 25.33 8.10
N GLN A 264 -11.50 26.64 8.02
CA GLN A 264 -10.50 27.70 8.11
C GLN A 264 -10.11 27.99 9.57
N ASP A 265 -8.90 28.48 9.76
CA ASP A 265 -8.38 28.94 11.07
C ASP A 265 -8.50 27.92 12.21
N VAL A 266 -8.44 26.63 11.89
CA VAL A 266 -8.45 25.55 12.90
C VAL A 266 -7.09 25.48 13.58
N GLU A 267 -7.09 25.39 14.91
CA GLU A 267 -5.90 25.20 15.75
C GLU A 267 -5.96 23.85 16.48
N ILE A 268 -4.91 23.05 16.37
CA ILE A 268 -4.79 21.74 17.06
C ILE A 268 -3.50 21.71 17.87
N ASP A 269 -3.63 21.49 19.17
CA ASP A 269 -2.53 21.37 20.11
C ASP A 269 -1.96 19.92 20.11
N VAL A 270 -0.95 19.70 20.93
CA VAL A 270 -0.15 18.46 20.95
C VAL A 270 -0.90 17.25 21.52
N ASN A 271 -0.50 16.06 21.08
CA ASN A 271 -1.02 14.75 21.55
C ASN A 271 -2.53 14.55 21.31
N CYS A 272 -3.05 15.14 20.25
CA CYS A 272 -4.42 14.91 19.83
C CYS A 272 -4.52 13.66 18.92
N VAL A 273 -5.56 12.86 19.11
CA VAL A 273 -5.87 11.66 18.35
C VAL A 273 -7.25 11.81 17.72
N PHE A 274 -7.33 11.68 16.39
CA PHE A 274 -8.57 11.71 15.64
C PHE A 274 -8.85 10.32 15.05
N GLU A 275 -10.01 9.74 15.36
CA GLU A 275 -10.37 8.38 14.91
C GLU A 275 -11.67 8.38 14.11
N GLY A 276 -11.75 7.50 13.12
CA GLY A 276 -12.93 7.37 12.26
C GLY A 276 -13.12 8.59 11.35
N LYS A 277 -14.31 9.15 11.31
CA LYS A 277 -14.62 10.36 10.52
C LYS A 277 -14.84 11.56 11.44
N VAL A 278 -13.92 12.52 11.37
CA VAL A 278 -13.99 13.76 12.16
C VAL A 278 -14.00 14.95 11.22
N THR A 279 -14.93 15.87 11.47
CA THR A 279 -15.02 17.15 10.76
C THR A 279 -14.96 18.27 11.77
N LEU A 280 -14.09 19.24 11.52
CA LEU A 280 -13.94 20.47 12.30
C LEU A 280 -14.37 21.65 11.41
N GLY A 281 -15.27 22.49 11.91
CA GLY A 281 -15.68 23.73 11.26
C GLY A 281 -14.61 24.82 11.33
N ASP A 282 -14.99 26.04 11.00
CA ASP A 282 -14.11 27.21 11.02
C ASP A 282 -13.82 27.65 12.46
N ASN A 283 -12.62 28.20 12.72
CA ASN A 283 -12.16 28.72 14.03
C ASN A 283 -12.19 27.69 15.18
N VAL A 284 -12.29 26.40 14.89
CA VAL A 284 -12.31 25.35 15.92
C VAL A 284 -10.94 25.25 16.58
N ARG A 285 -10.92 25.17 17.92
CA ARG A 285 -9.71 24.98 18.72
C ARG A 285 -9.74 23.69 19.49
N ILE A 286 -8.75 22.81 19.25
CA ILE A 286 -8.58 21.56 19.96
C ILE A 286 -7.37 21.69 20.86
N ALA A 287 -7.59 21.70 22.17
CA ALA A 287 -6.53 21.75 23.15
C ALA A 287 -5.83 20.39 23.30
N SER A 288 -4.73 20.34 24.04
CA SER A 288 -3.84 19.18 24.10
C SER A 288 -4.48 17.92 24.69
N HIS A 289 -3.99 16.75 24.26
CA HIS A 289 -4.38 15.42 24.80
C HIS A 289 -5.86 15.07 24.60
N CYS A 290 -6.46 15.53 23.52
CA CYS A 290 -7.83 15.17 23.17
C CYS A 290 -7.89 13.89 22.32
N VAL A 291 -8.91 13.07 22.55
CA VAL A 291 -9.26 11.91 21.70
C VAL A 291 -10.66 12.14 21.16
N ILE A 292 -10.76 12.27 19.83
CA ILE A 292 -12.01 12.64 19.14
C ILE A 292 -12.30 11.59 18.07
N ARG A 293 -13.49 10.95 18.17
CA ARG A 293 -13.85 9.86 17.30
C ARG A 293 -15.28 10.04 16.74
N ASN A 294 -15.42 9.94 15.40
CA ASN A 294 -16.71 10.00 14.71
C ASN A 294 -17.57 11.21 15.13
N VAL A 295 -17.00 12.42 15.03
CA VAL A 295 -17.64 13.65 15.53
C VAL A 295 -17.61 14.73 14.46
N ASN A 296 -18.73 15.46 14.36
CA ASN A 296 -18.81 16.73 13.63
C ASN A 296 -18.80 17.88 14.65
N ILE A 297 -17.78 18.72 14.61
CA ILE A 297 -17.61 19.90 15.49
C ILE A 297 -17.85 21.13 14.65
N ALA A 298 -18.89 21.90 15.01
CA ALA A 298 -19.27 23.12 14.29
C ALA A 298 -18.31 24.29 14.61
N ASP A 299 -18.51 25.40 13.90
CA ASP A 299 -17.66 26.58 13.94
C ASP A 299 -17.51 27.16 15.36
N ASP A 300 -16.40 27.85 15.61
CA ASP A 300 -16.09 28.57 16.84
C ASP A 300 -16.07 27.68 18.11
N ALA A 301 -16.15 26.37 18.00
CA ALA A 301 -16.11 25.47 19.15
C ALA A 301 -14.69 25.31 19.74
N VAL A 302 -14.63 25.18 21.06
CA VAL A 302 -13.40 24.95 21.80
C VAL A 302 -13.48 23.64 22.56
N ILE A 303 -12.55 22.72 22.29
CA ILE A 303 -12.42 21.45 22.99
C ILE A 303 -11.25 21.58 23.97
N HIS A 304 -11.54 21.52 25.27
CA HIS A 304 -10.55 21.66 26.33
C HIS A 304 -9.64 20.42 26.43
N SER A 305 -8.46 20.59 27.05
CA SER A 305 -7.48 19.51 27.23
C SER A 305 -8.06 18.30 27.94
N PHE A 306 -7.55 17.11 27.57
CA PHE A 306 -7.96 15.80 28.13
C PHE A 306 -9.42 15.43 27.86
N THR A 307 -10.05 16.02 26.87
CA THR A 307 -11.40 15.68 26.48
C THR A 307 -11.41 14.42 25.60
N HIS A 308 -12.33 13.51 25.90
CA HIS A 308 -12.61 12.34 25.09
C HIS A 308 -14.06 12.42 24.57
N ILE A 309 -14.22 12.49 23.25
CA ILE A 309 -15.52 12.47 22.58
C ILE A 309 -15.55 11.25 21.67
N ASP A 310 -16.50 10.34 21.91
CA ASP A 310 -16.74 9.18 21.04
C ASP A 310 -18.18 9.21 20.54
N GLY A 311 -18.36 9.46 19.23
CA GLY A 311 -19.64 9.40 18.54
C GLY A 311 -20.09 7.99 18.19
N GLU A 312 -19.33 6.96 18.58
CA GLU A 312 -19.62 5.56 18.25
C GLU A 312 -19.84 5.34 16.74
N ALA A 313 -20.74 4.43 16.37
CA ALA A 313 -21.06 4.14 14.98
C ALA A 313 -22.06 5.15 14.36
N GLN A 314 -22.85 5.82 15.20
CA GLN A 314 -23.89 6.78 14.75
C GLN A 314 -23.32 8.18 14.51
N GLY A 315 -22.15 8.49 15.06
CA GLY A 315 -21.57 9.81 15.08
C GLY A 315 -22.16 10.70 16.20
N ALA A 316 -21.45 11.78 16.51
CA ALA A 316 -21.91 12.82 17.43
C ALA A 316 -21.70 14.20 16.81
N SER A 317 -22.33 15.22 17.39
CA SER A 317 -22.17 16.61 16.97
C SER A 317 -21.93 17.52 18.17
N VAL A 318 -21.01 18.47 17.99
CA VAL A 318 -20.78 19.58 18.91
C VAL A 318 -21.25 20.84 18.20
N GLY A 319 -22.12 21.59 18.86
CA GLY A 319 -22.73 22.80 18.29
C GLY A 319 -21.74 23.97 18.18
N GLU A 320 -22.12 24.98 17.40
CA GLU A 320 -21.36 26.22 17.17
C GLU A 320 -21.08 26.95 18.50
N GLY A 321 -19.88 27.48 18.66
CA GLY A 321 -19.44 28.22 19.83
C GLY A 321 -19.40 27.44 21.13
N SER A 322 -19.56 26.11 21.09
CA SER A 322 -19.55 25.25 22.30
C SER A 322 -18.18 25.19 22.98
N LEU A 323 -18.19 25.20 24.30
CA LEU A 323 -17.03 24.89 25.14
C LEU A 323 -17.21 23.49 25.72
N VAL A 324 -16.36 22.54 25.33
CA VAL A 324 -16.49 21.13 25.71
C VAL A 324 -15.28 20.66 26.50
N GLY A 325 -15.55 19.99 27.64
CA GLY A 325 -14.54 19.47 28.55
C GLY A 325 -14.58 20.15 29.90
N ALA A 326 -13.89 19.56 30.90
CA ALA A 326 -13.84 20.06 32.27
C ALA A 326 -12.74 21.10 32.46
#